data_c6bd2228ecea9af1aeaa778642217c05
#
_entry.id   c6bd2228ecea9af1aeaa778642217c05
#
_cell.length_a   1.000
_cell.length_b   1.000
_cell.length_c   1.000
_cell.angle_alpha   90.00
_cell.angle_beta   90.00
_cell.angle_gamma   90.00
#
_symmetry.space_group_name_H-M   'P 1'
#
loop_
_entity.id
_entity.type
_entity.pdbx_description
1 polymer ?
#
loop_
_entity_poly.entity_id
_entity_poly.type
_entity_poly.pdbx_seq_one_letter_code
_entity_poly.pdbx_strand_id
1 'polypeptide(L)'
;GIVPIEAERFGIMDVEKGREMMLEALDVLLAGFNNDILDFKGEYYSYSNIKLWQKPYQKPYPPLWYPTANINSIPWAAESGFNVCGIIETAEEYRELFDLYKKIWSDSRGQSDRLNGHVENPKIGLARNVYVAQTDREAINDARSAHEEWRKHIGFLFDEAGITIPP
;
A
#
# COMPACT_ATOMS: atom_id res chain seq x y z
N GLY A 1 2.56 4.04 1.05
CA GLY A 1 3.84 4.08 0.35
C GLY A 1 4.21 5.51 0.01
N ILE A 2 5.48 5.76 -0.20
CA ILE A 2 5.97 7.08 -0.64
C ILE A 2 6.40 6.93 -2.09
N VAL A 3 5.75 7.70 -2.96
CA VAL A 3 6.21 7.91 -4.33
C VAL A 3 6.95 9.25 -4.31
N PRO A 4 8.28 9.29 -4.56
CA PRO A 4 9.08 10.49 -4.34
C PRO A 4 8.54 11.73 -5.07
N ILE A 5 8.15 11.60 -6.33
CA ILE A 5 7.61 12.70 -7.11
C ILE A 5 6.26 13.23 -6.58
N GLU A 6 5.44 12.37 -5.98
CA GLU A 6 4.20 12.81 -5.32
C GLU A 6 4.52 13.50 -4.00
N ALA A 7 5.46 12.95 -3.22
CA ALA A 7 5.88 13.53 -1.95
C ALA A 7 6.45 14.95 -2.13
N GLU A 8 7.25 15.17 -3.17
CA GLU A 8 7.76 16.49 -3.54
C GLU A 8 6.64 17.50 -3.78
N ARG A 9 5.59 17.13 -4.50
CA ARG A 9 4.42 17.98 -4.78
C ARG A 9 3.64 18.36 -3.51
N PHE A 10 3.74 17.55 -2.46
CA PHE A 10 3.18 17.84 -1.15
C PHE A 10 4.19 18.50 -0.18
N GLY A 11 5.37 18.91 -0.68
CA GLY A 11 6.39 19.57 0.12
C GLY A 11 7.20 18.64 1.04
N ILE A 12 7.13 17.33 0.81
CA ILE A 12 7.89 16.33 1.57
C ILE A 12 9.11 15.94 0.74
N MET A 13 10.20 16.67 0.92
CA MET A 13 11.44 16.46 0.16
C MET A 13 12.34 15.38 0.76
N ASP A 14 12.20 15.11 2.07
CA ASP A 14 12.97 14.14 2.81
C ASP A 14 12.20 12.83 2.93
N VAL A 15 12.73 11.76 2.34
CA VAL A 15 12.09 10.43 2.31
C VAL A 15 12.02 9.83 3.71
N GLU A 16 13.06 10.01 4.55
CA GLU A 16 13.07 9.49 5.92
C GLU A 16 12.03 10.21 6.77
N LYS A 17 11.99 11.53 6.70
CA LYS A 17 10.94 12.33 7.33
C LYS A 17 9.54 11.92 6.87
N GLY A 18 9.37 11.68 5.57
CA GLY A 18 8.11 11.18 5.01
C GLY A 18 7.72 9.82 5.59
N ARG A 19 8.70 8.94 5.85
CA ARG A 19 8.47 7.65 6.51
C ARG A 19 8.05 7.82 7.97
N GLU A 20 8.73 8.68 8.73
CA GLU A 20 8.38 8.99 10.12
C GLU A 20 6.96 9.55 10.22
N MET A 21 6.60 10.52 9.37
CA MET A 21 5.26 11.06 9.28
C MET A 21 4.22 9.99 8.95
N MET A 22 4.52 9.06 8.05
CA MET A 22 3.63 7.95 7.70
C MET A 22 3.40 7.03 8.90
N LEU A 23 4.44 6.70 9.66
CA LEU A 23 4.33 5.83 10.84
C LEU A 23 3.48 6.51 11.92
N GLU A 24 3.74 7.79 12.21
CA GLU A 24 2.93 8.53 13.17
C GLU A 24 1.46 8.70 12.69
N ALA A 25 1.24 8.92 11.39
CA ALA A 25 -0.11 8.95 10.82
C ALA A 25 -0.84 7.60 11.00
N LEU A 26 -0.13 6.49 10.92
CA LEU A 26 -0.68 5.16 11.19
C LEU A 26 -1.12 5.04 12.66
N ASP A 27 -0.31 5.53 13.61
CA ASP A 27 -0.68 5.55 15.03
C ASP A 27 -1.93 6.39 15.28
N VAL A 28 -2.05 7.56 14.62
CA VAL A 28 -3.26 8.39 14.65
C VAL A 28 -4.49 7.61 14.15
N LEU A 29 -4.35 6.90 13.02
CA LEU A 29 -5.44 6.09 12.45
C LEU A 29 -5.86 4.97 13.40
N LEU A 30 -4.91 4.25 13.97
CA LEU A 30 -5.18 3.17 14.92
C LEU A 30 -5.81 3.69 16.21
N ALA A 31 -5.33 4.82 16.73
CA ALA A 31 -5.96 5.48 17.86
C ALA A 31 -7.41 5.88 17.54
N GLY A 32 -7.66 6.42 16.34
CA GLY A 32 -8.99 6.78 15.88
C GLY A 32 -9.94 5.59 15.72
N PHE A 33 -9.46 4.44 15.25
CA PHE A 33 -10.28 3.24 15.12
C PHE A 33 -10.70 2.67 16.47
N ASN A 34 -9.85 2.78 17.48
CA ASN A 34 -10.03 2.14 18.78
C ASN A 34 -10.70 3.02 19.84
N ASN A 35 -10.72 4.36 19.67
CA ASN A 35 -11.25 5.29 20.67
C ASN A 35 -12.41 6.13 20.12
N ASP A 36 -13.39 6.47 20.98
CA ASP A 36 -14.52 7.34 20.62
C ASP A 36 -14.11 8.81 20.49
N ILE A 37 -13.11 9.18 21.25
CA ILE A 37 -12.50 10.51 21.23
C ILE A 37 -11.04 10.31 20.86
N LEU A 38 -10.58 11.04 19.84
CA LEU A 38 -9.18 11.05 19.47
C LEU A 38 -8.49 12.19 20.21
N ASP A 39 -7.64 11.81 21.12
CA ASP A 39 -6.60 12.65 21.71
C ASP A 39 -5.26 12.03 21.32
N PHE A 40 -4.45 12.80 20.58
CA PHE A 40 -3.15 12.36 20.09
C PHE A 40 -2.17 13.51 20.10
N LYS A 41 -0.96 13.26 20.57
CA LYS A 41 0.13 14.24 20.55
C LYS A 41 1.41 13.54 20.12
N GLY A 42 1.78 13.76 18.87
CA GLY A 42 3.03 13.31 18.29
C GLY A 42 3.94 14.45 17.91
N GLU A 43 4.93 14.17 17.09
CA GLU A 43 5.87 15.15 16.56
C GLU A 43 5.27 15.91 15.37
N TYR A 44 4.56 15.17 14.48
CA TYR A 44 4.01 15.69 13.23
C TYR A 44 2.50 16.00 13.34
N TYR A 45 1.78 15.23 14.16
CA TYR A 45 0.33 15.34 14.30
C TYR A 45 -0.08 15.56 15.74
N SER A 46 -1.04 16.45 15.93
CA SER A 46 -1.63 16.71 17.26
C SER A 46 -3.12 16.97 17.13
N TYR A 47 -3.91 16.19 17.85
CA TYR A 47 -5.36 16.29 17.89
C TYR A 47 -5.83 16.26 19.32
N SER A 48 -6.86 17.03 19.65
CA SER A 48 -7.43 17.05 20.99
C SER A 48 -8.95 17.07 20.94
N ASN A 49 -9.56 16.18 21.70
CA ASN A 49 -11.01 16.08 21.89
C ASN A 49 -11.80 15.95 20.56
N ILE A 50 -11.26 15.19 19.58
CA ILE A 50 -11.95 14.96 18.31
C ILE A 50 -12.91 13.78 18.47
N LYS A 51 -14.20 14.05 18.46
CA LYS A 51 -15.24 13.01 18.52
C LYS A 51 -15.38 12.32 17.17
N LEU A 52 -15.19 11.00 17.18
CA LEU A 52 -15.28 10.15 15.99
C LEU A 52 -16.67 9.50 15.90
N TRP A 53 -17.47 9.95 14.96
CA TRP A 53 -18.85 9.50 14.77
C TRP A 53 -18.97 8.14 14.09
N GLN A 54 -17.99 7.79 13.25
CA GLN A 54 -17.99 6.54 12.51
C GLN A 54 -16.92 5.61 13.08
N LYS A 55 -17.31 4.34 13.26
CA LYS A 55 -16.41 3.28 13.74
C LYS A 55 -16.33 2.15 12.73
N PRO A 56 -15.18 1.49 12.61
CA PRO A 56 -15.09 0.29 11.81
C PRO A 56 -16.07 -0.79 12.29
N TYR A 57 -16.70 -1.46 11.34
CA TYR A 57 -17.53 -2.64 11.63
C TYR A 57 -16.67 -3.81 12.09
N GLN A 58 -15.52 -4.02 11.44
CA GLN A 58 -14.56 -5.05 11.82
C GLN A 58 -13.86 -4.67 13.13
N LYS A 59 -13.49 -5.70 13.91
CA LYS A 59 -12.81 -5.54 15.19
C LYS A 59 -11.43 -6.24 15.17
N PRO A 60 -10.41 -5.62 15.74
CA PRO A 60 -10.35 -4.26 16.31
C PRO A 60 -10.54 -3.15 15.26
N TYR A 61 -10.20 -3.41 14.01
CA TYR A 61 -10.32 -2.53 12.82
C TYR A 61 -10.21 -3.38 11.54
N PRO A 62 -10.48 -2.81 10.34
CA PRO A 62 -10.31 -3.54 9.08
C PRO A 62 -8.87 -4.04 8.90
N PRO A 63 -8.68 -5.21 8.25
CA PRO A 63 -7.34 -5.67 7.88
C PRO A 63 -6.57 -4.59 7.10
N LEU A 64 -5.37 -4.29 7.56
CA LEU A 64 -4.53 -3.28 6.95
C LEU A 64 -3.80 -3.84 5.72
N TRP A 65 -3.63 -2.99 4.72
CA TRP A 65 -2.95 -3.31 3.47
C TRP A 65 -1.81 -2.32 3.21
N TYR A 66 -0.69 -2.84 2.75
CA TYR A 66 0.47 -2.05 2.36
C TYR A 66 0.80 -2.28 0.88
N PRO A 67 0.47 -1.33 -0.01
CA PRO A 67 0.87 -1.42 -1.41
C PRO A 67 2.36 -1.13 -1.55
N THR A 68 3.10 -2.03 -2.18
CA THR A 68 4.53 -1.84 -2.42
C THR A 68 5.06 -2.68 -3.58
N ALA A 69 6.04 -2.11 -4.28
CA ALA A 69 6.93 -2.78 -5.22
C ALA A 69 8.38 -2.78 -4.70
N ASN A 70 8.63 -2.17 -3.54
CA ASN A 70 9.97 -2.04 -2.97
C ASN A 70 10.27 -3.22 -2.05
N ILE A 71 11.20 -4.07 -2.44
CA ILE A 71 11.63 -5.24 -1.67
C ILE A 71 12.16 -4.88 -0.28
N ASN A 72 12.75 -3.70 -0.12
CA ASN A 72 13.29 -3.23 1.18
C ASN A 72 12.20 -2.90 2.21
N SER A 73 10.95 -2.69 1.77
CA SER A 73 9.82 -2.45 2.68
C SER A 73 9.08 -3.73 3.09
N ILE A 74 9.39 -4.85 2.44
CA ILE A 74 8.74 -6.14 2.70
C ILE A 74 8.97 -6.67 4.11
N PRO A 75 10.20 -6.62 4.69
CA PRO A 75 10.40 -7.08 6.06
C PRO A 75 9.47 -6.38 7.05
N TRP A 76 9.43 -5.07 7.02
CA TRP A 76 8.54 -4.30 7.91
C TRP A 76 7.06 -4.62 7.70
N ALA A 77 6.60 -4.71 6.45
CA ALA A 77 5.20 -5.03 6.16
C ALA A 77 4.80 -6.43 6.65
N ALA A 78 5.68 -7.42 6.46
CA ALA A 78 5.45 -8.79 6.87
C ALA A 78 5.49 -8.96 8.39
N GLU A 79 6.48 -8.38 9.07
CA GLU A 79 6.61 -8.37 10.53
C GLU A 79 5.42 -7.69 11.20
N SER A 80 4.99 -6.54 10.67
CA SER A 80 3.80 -5.83 11.15
C SER A 80 2.48 -6.56 10.82
N GLY A 81 2.51 -7.60 9.99
CA GLY A 81 1.34 -8.41 9.62
C GLY A 81 0.43 -7.78 8.56
N PHE A 82 0.88 -6.78 7.81
CA PHE A 82 0.10 -6.17 6.75
C PHE A 82 -0.17 -7.15 5.61
N ASN A 83 -1.35 -7.10 5.02
CA ASN A 83 -1.56 -7.64 3.69
C ASN A 83 -0.78 -6.79 2.68
N VAL A 84 -0.30 -7.39 1.59
CA VAL A 84 0.48 -6.67 0.59
C VAL A 84 -0.19 -6.73 -0.79
N CYS A 85 0.01 -5.69 -1.58
CA CYS A 85 -0.45 -5.68 -2.96
C CYS A 85 0.48 -4.87 -3.86
N GLY A 86 0.39 -5.14 -5.15
CA GLY A 86 1.15 -4.46 -6.18
C GLY A 86 0.34 -4.20 -7.44
N ILE A 87 0.84 -3.35 -8.34
CA ILE A 87 0.08 -2.86 -9.50
C ILE A 87 0.87 -2.83 -10.81
N ILE A 88 2.13 -2.44 -10.83
CA ILE A 88 2.84 -2.05 -12.05
C ILE A 88 3.79 -3.13 -12.53
N GLU A 89 4.62 -3.68 -11.67
CA GLU A 89 5.71 -4.59 -11.97
C GLU A 89 5.22 -5.91 -12.58
N THR A 90 6.14 -6.63 -13.21
CA THR A 90 5.88 -7.95 -13.81
C THR A 90 5.51 -9.00 -12.77
N ALA A 91 4.97 -10.13 -13.24
CA ALA A 91 4.62 -11.26 -12.37
C ALA A 91 5.87 -11.90 -11.73
N GLU A 92 6.99 -11.88 -12.44
CA GLU A 92 8.28 -12.40 -12.00
C GLU A 92 8.85 -11.59 -10.84
N GLU A 93 8.87 -10.26 -10.98
CA GLU A 93 9.34 -9.32 -9.93
C GLU A 93 8.50 -9.47 -8.66
N TYR A 94 7.17 -9.54 -8.81
CA TYR A 94 6.31 -9.78 -7.65
C TYR A 94 6.45 -11.17 -7.04
N ARG A 95 6.87 -12.18 -7.78
CA ARG A 95 7.09 -13.53 -7.25
C ARG A 95 8.17 -13.51 -6.17
N GLU A 96 9.33 -12.94 -6.46
CA GLU A 96 10.43 -12.82 -5.49
C GLU A 96 10.00 -12.05 -4.24
N LEU A 97 9.32 -10.91 -4.44
CA LEU A 97 8.82 -10.05 -3.38
C LEU A 97 7.82 -10.80 -2.48
N PHE A 98 6.86 -11.50 -3.07
CA PHE A 98 5.85 -12.23 -2.32
C PHE A 98 6.39 -13.49 -1.65
N ASP A 99 7.40 -14.13 -2.19
CA ASP A 99 8.03 -15.29 -1.55
C ASP A 99 8.86 -14.84 -0.33
N LEU A 100 9.57 -13.73 -0.43
CA LEU A 100 10.21 -13.09 0.73
C LEU A 100 9.18 -12.70 1.79
N TYR A 101 8.08 -12.06 1.38
CA TYR A 101 6.98 -11.67 2.28
C TYR A 101 6.42 -12.88 3.03
N LYS A 102 6.05 -13.95 2.34
CA LYS A 102 5.48 -15.18 2.97
C LYS A 102 6.43 -15.78 4.01
N LYS A 103 7.72 -15.83 3.68
CA LYS A 103 8.75 -16.34 4.59
C LYS A 103 8.79 -15.53 5.87
N ILE A 104 8.99 -14.21 5.78
CA ILE A 104 9.11 -13.33 6.94
C ILE A 104 7.81 -13.31 7.73
N TRP A 105 6.67 -13.25 7.06
CA TRP A 105 5.35 -13.29 7.71
C TRP A 105 5.16 -14.55 8.54
N SER A 106 5.59 -15.69 8.02
CA SER A 106 5.54 -16.98 8.73
C SER A 106 6.46 -17.01 9.94
N ASP A 107 7.69 -16.48 9.79
CA ASP A 107 8.70 -16.46 10.86
C ASP A 107 8.30 -15.53 12.02
N SER A 108 7.59 -14.44 11.71
CA SER A 108 7.08 -13.48 12.71
C SER A 108 5.68 -13.79 13.23
N ARG A 109 5.07 -14.89 12.79
CA ARG A 109 3.74 -15.30 13.23
C ARG A 109 3.72 -15.56 14.75
N GLY A 110 2.80 -14.88 15.45
CA GLY A 110 2.68 -15.01 16.91
C GLY A 110 3.41 -13.95 17.73
N GLN A 111 4.11 -13.02 17.09
CA GLN A 111 4.60 -11.82 17.77
C GLN A 111 3.40 -10.98 18.23
N SER A 112 3.46 -10.49 19.47
CA SER A 112 2.33 -9.81 20.13
C SER A 112 2.15 -8.36 19.72
N ASP A 113 3.17 -7.76 19.10
CA ASP A 113 3.26 -6.34 18.75
C ASP A 113 2.93 -6.06 17.27
N ARG A 114 2.41 -7.06 16.55
CA ARG A 114 2.01 -6.89 15.16
C ARG A 114 0.82 -5.93 15.03
N LEU A 115 0.99 -4.88 14.25
CA LEU A 115 -0.06 -3.89 13.98
C LEU A 115 -1.33 -4.51 13.37
N ASN A 116 -1.19 -5.56 12.58
CA ASN A 116 -2.29 -6.28 11.94
C ASN A 116 -2.44 -7.70 12.52
N GLY A 117 -2.20 -7.85 13.83
CA GLY A 117 -2.16 -9.15 14.53
C GLY A 117 -3.45 -9.96 14.50
N HIS A 118 -4.59 -9.31 14.22
CA HIS A 118 -5.89 -9.97 14.06
C HIS A 118 -6.06 -10.67 12.70
N VAL A 119 -5.11 -10.54 11.78
CA VAL A 119 -5.12 -11.24 10.50
C VAL A 119 -4.36 -12.56 10.63
N GLU A 120 -5.10 -13.66 10.61
CA GLU A 120 -4.54 -15.01 10.77
C GLU A 120 -3.78 -15.48 9.55
N ASN A 121 -4.26 -15.14 8.36
CA ASN A 121 -3.68 -15.54 7.09
C ASN A 121 -3.43 -14.32 6.21
N PRO A 122 -2.22 -14.14 5.69
CA PRO A 122 -1.87 -12.99 4.86
C PRO A 122 -2.60 -13.05 3.52
N LYS A 123 -3.03 -11.90 3.04
CA LYS A 123 -3.56 -11.76 1.69
C LYS A 123 -2.55 -11.05 0.81
N ILE A 124 -2.43 -11.52 -0.40
CA ILE A 124 -1.58 -10.97 -1.44
C ILE A 124 -2.47 -10.58 -2.61
N GLY A 125 -2.35 -9.35 -3.08
CA GLY A 125 -3.12 -8.80 -4.18
C GLY A 125 -2.23 -8.32 -5.33
N LEU A 126 -2.72 -8.51 -6.56
CA LEU A 126 -2.19 -7.84 -7.76
C LEU A 126 -3.32 -7.16 -8.48
N ALA A 127 -3.16 -5.86 -8.75
CA ALA A 127 -4.04 -5.17 -9.66
C ALA A 127 -3.54 -5.32 -11.10
N ARG A 128 -4.45 -5.65 -12.01
CA ARG A 128 -4.18 -5.80 -13.43
C ARG A 128 -5.34 -5.27 -14.24
N ASN A 129 -5.05 -4.63 -15.36
CA ASN A 129 -6.06 -4.33 -16.36
C ASN A 129 -6.47 -5.62 -17.05
N VAL A 130 -7.78 -5.87 -17.11
CA VAL A 130 -8.34 -7.07 -17.74
C VAL A 130 -9.43 -6.66 -18.72
N TYR A 131 -9.36 -7.18 -19.92
CA TYR A 131 -10.41 -7.05 -20.91
C TYR A 131 -10.77 -8.44 -21.47
N VAL A 132 -12.05 -8.73 -21.59
CA VAL A 132 -12.55 -10.05 -22.03
C VAL A 132 -13.37 -9.87 -23.30
N ALA A 133 -13.05 -10.67 -24.33
CA ALA A 133 -13.80 -10.77 -25.58
C ALA A 133 -13.99 -12.25 -25.97
N GLN A 134 -14.56 -12.54 -27.13
CA GLN A 134 -14.76 -13.91 -27.60
C GLN A 134 -13.45 -14.62 -27.92
N THR A 135 -12.42 -13.88 -28.35
CA THR A 135 -11.09 -14.37 -28.64
C THR A 135 -10.02 -13.40 -28.10
N ASP A 136 -8.82 -13.91 -27.81
CA ASP A 136 -7.69 -13.09 -27.39
C ASP A 136 -7.34 -12.00 -28.43
N ARG A 137 -7.47 -12.31 -29.70
CA ARG A 137 -7.24 -11.34 -30.79
C ARG A 137 -8.22 -10.17 -30.75
N GLU A 138 -9.48 -10.44 -30.51
CA GLU A 138 -10.50 -9.40 -30.33
C GLU A 138 -10.20 -8.59 -29.06
N ALA A 139 -9.94 -9.25 -27.94
CA ALA A 139 -9.60 -8.59 -26.69
C ALA A 139 -8.44 -7.62 -26.85
N ILE A 140 -7.34 -8.03 -27.48
CA ILE A 140 -6.17 -7.18 -27.72
C ILE A 140 -6.51 -6.01 -28.64
N ASN A 141 -7.26 -6.23 -29.72
CA ASN A 141 -7.62 -5.16 -30.67
C ASN A 141 -8.51 -4.12 -30.02
N ASP A 142 -9.52 -4.55 -29.30
CA ASP A 142 -10.52 -3.67 -28.68
C ASP A 142 -9.93 -2.87 -27.51
N ALA A 143 -9.09 -3.52 -26.68
CA ALA A 143 -8.49 -2.87 -25.52
C ALA A 143 -7.30 -1.96 -25.85
N ARG A 144 -6.66 -2.11 -27.03
CA ARG A 144 -5.40 -1.44 -27.37
C ARG A 144 -5.45 0.07 -27.17
N SER A 145 -6.41 0.75 -27.73
CA SER A 145 -6.47 2.22 -27.66
C SER A 145 -6.73 2.70 -26.23
N ALA A 146 -7.57 2.02 -25.48
CA ALA A 146 -7.84 2.35 -24.08
C ALA A 146 -6.60 2.10 -23.20
N HIS A 147 -5.87 1.01 -23.47
CA HIS A 147 -4.63 0.71 -22.77
C HIS A 147 -3.53 1.73 -23.06
N GLU A 148 -3.37 2.13 -24.33
CA GLU A 148 -2.40 3.17 -24.73
C GLU A 148 -2.72 4.52 -24.07
N GLU A 149 -3.98 4.89 -23.98
CA GLU A 149 -4.40 6.12 -23.31
C GLU A 149 -4.19 6.05 -21.79
N TRP A 150 -4.53 4.91 -21.17
CA TRP A 150 -4.23 4.67 -19.75
C TRP A 150 -2.73 4.78 -19.46
N ARG A 151 -1.86 4.21 -20.32
CA ARG A 151 -0.39 4.32 -20.18
C ARG A 151 0.11 5.75 -20.26
N LYS A 152 -0.43 6.58 -21.14
CA LYS A 152 -0.08 8.01 -21.20
C LYS A 152 -0.40 8.73 -19.89
N HIS A 153 -1.57 8.45 -19.32
CA HIS A 153 -2.01 9.13 -18.11
C HIS A 153 -1.26 8.66 -16.87
N ILE A 154 -1.08 7.36 -16.69
CA ILE A 154 -0.35 6.85 -15.53
C ILE A 154 1.17 7.02 -15.69
N GLY A 155 1.66 6.93 -16.93
CA GLY A 155 3.09 7.06 -17.26
C GLY A 155 3.62 8.46 -17.06
N PHE A 156 2.79 9.48 -17.20
CA PHE A 156 3.20 10.88 -17.11
C PHE A 156 4.06 11.20 -15.86
N LEU A 157 3.63 10.76 -14.69
CA LEU A 157 4.35 10.97 -13.43
C LEU A 157 5.66 10.17 -13.35
N PHE A 158 5.66 8.98 -13.92
CA PHE A 158 6.84 8.11 -13.94
C PHE A 158 7.87 8.60 -14.95
N ASP A 159 7.41 9.08 -16.11
CA ASP A 159 8.27 9.68 -17.14
C ASP A 159 8.97 10.94 -16.60
N GLU A 160 8.25 11.80 -15.84
CA GLU A 160 8.85 12.95 -15.17
C GLU A 160 9.91 12.53 -14.13
N ALA A 161 9.74 11.39 -13.49
CA ALA A 161 10.69 10.83 -12.53
C ALA A 161 11.81 10.02 -13.19
N GLY A 162 11.82 9.86 -14.53
CA GLY A 162 12.77 9.02 -15.26
C GLY A 162 12.57 7.51 -15.00
N ILE A 163 11.40 7.10 -14.59
CA ILE A 163 11.05 5.69 -14.27
C ILE A 163 10.30 5.09 -15.46
N THR A 164 10.83 4.01 -16.03
CA THR A 164 10.16 3.29 -17.13
C THR A 164 9.14 2.31 -16.57
N ILE A 165 7.87 2.47 -16.97
CA ILE A 165 6.83 1.47 -16.69
C ILE A 165 6.99 0.30 -17.67
N PRO A 166 6.97 -0.97 -17.21
CA PRO A 166 7.00 -2.13 -18.09
C PRO A 166 5.87 -2.11 -19.15
N PRO A 167 6.09 -2.69 -20.33
CA PRO A 167 5.13 -2.70 -21.44
C PRO A 167 3.84 -3.49 -21.10
#